data_40441ada176d4e5df95452135b8dd14c
#
_entry.id   40441ada176d4e5df95452135b8dd14c
#
_cell.length_a   1.000
_cell.length_b   1.000
_cell.length_c   1.000
_cell.angle_alpha   90.00
_cell.angle_beta   90.00
_cell.angle_gamma   90.00
#
_symmetry.space_group_name_H-M   'P 1'
#
loop_
_entity.id
_entity.type
_entity.pdbx_description
1 polymer ?
#
loop_
_entity_poly.entity_id
_entity_poly.type
_entity_poly.pdbx_seq_one_letter_code
_entity_poly.pdbx_strand_id
1 'polypeptide(L)'
;METLHNELLTVEVSDLGAELQSIKDDEGKEYLWQGDDRYWGRRSPILFPIVCGLWKGTYRTEGDTYQMGRHGFARDMNFRVLKKADDRVTYVLSDTENTLRQYPYHFMLSVTYKLVENEIHVIWHVHNTDTREIHFQIGAHPAFYLPGVKEDEPIKGCLRFDRGDKIERIYGNHDGCITDDRYELEGCNGGLWAFNEESFKDDAVIIDKCQLREIEILDPQTARPAVTVSFNAPCVGIWTPYGKNAPFLCIEPWYGVHDHYEYRGQFRDKYLMNHLQPGASFMSEYIIKIGE
;
A
#
# COMPACT_ATOMS: atom_id res chain seq x y z
N MET A 1 -13.01 12.21 -10.94
CA MET A 1 -12.25 11.05 -11.49
C MET A 1 -11.47 11.50 -12.71
N GLU A 2 -10.19 11.21 -12.78
CA GLU A 2 -9.28 11.64 -13.84
C GLU A 2 -8.77 10.42 -14.60
N THR A 3 -8.63 10.55 -15.91
CA THR A 3 -8.05 9.54 -16.79
C THR A 3 -6.71 10.04 -17.30
N LEU A 4 -5.70 9.20 -17.19
CA LEU A 4 -4.37 9.35 -17.78
C LEU A 4 -4.20 8.34 -18.89
N HIS A 5 -3.51 8.69 -19.95
CA HIS A 5 -3.21 7.77 -21.05
C HIS A 5 -1.89 8.10 -21.73
N ASN A 6 -1.27 7.08 -22.28
CA ASN A 6 -0.20 7.15 -23.25
C ASN A 6 -0.41 6.05 -24.32
N GLU A 7 0.59 5.72 -25.11
CA GLU A 7 0.47 4.71 -26.16
C GLU A 7 0.25 3.28 -25.63
N LEU A 8 0.65 2.99 -24.39
CA LEU A 8 0.65 1.65 -23.80
C LEU A 8 -0.38 1.45 -22.69
N LEU A 9 -0.76 2.53 -21.96
CA LEU A 9 -1.59 2.43 -20.77
C LEU A 9 -2.73 3.45 -20.77
N THR A 10 -3.87 3.01 -20.23
CA THR A 10 -4.97 3.87 -19.76
C THR A 10 -5.17 3.63 -18.28
N VAL A 11 -5.11 4.70 -17.47
CA VAL A 11 -5.20 4.65 -16.01
C VAL A 11 -6.26 5.61 -15.51
N GLU A 12 -7.14 5.14 -14.63
CA GLU A 12 -8.17 5.96 -14.00
C GLU A 12 -7.88 6.15 -12.51
N VAL A 13 -8.06 7.38 -12.01
CA VAL A 13 -7.84 7.76 -10.62
C VAL A 13 -9.05 8.52 -10.09
N SER A 14 -9.57 8.11 -8.94
CA SER A 14 -10.68 8.77 -8.24
C SER A 14 -10.21 9.97 -7.43
N ASP A 15 -11.05 11.00 -7.33
CA ASP A 15 -10.85 12.11 -6.39
C ASP A 15 -11.02 11.65 -4.93
N LEU A 16 -11.89 10.66 -4.69
CA LEU A 16 -12.01 10.02 -3.39
C LEU A 16 -10.79 9.14 -3.13
N GLY A 17 -10.05 9.46 -2.08
CA GLY A 17 -8.83 8.77 -1.70
C GLY A 17 -7.63 9.02 -2.61
N ALA A 18 -7.77 9.81 -3.69
CA ALA A 18 -6.83 9.82 -4.82
C ALA A 18 -6.49 8.39 -5.27
N GLU A 19 -7.47 7.48 -5.25
CA GLU A 19 -7.31 6.05 -5.40
C GLU A 19 -7.27 5.64 -6.87
N LEU A 20 -6.30 4.79 -7.27
CA LEU A 20 -6.30 4.10 -8.57
C LEU A 20 -7.57 3.27 -8.70
N GLN A 21 -8.25 3.40 -9.83
CA GLN A 21 -9.50 2.72 -10.12
C GLN A 21 -9.40 1.70 -11.26
N SER A 22 -8.47 1.90 -12.20
CA SER A 22 -8.27 1.03 -13.35
C SER A 22 -6.84 1.18 -13.88
N ILE A 23 -6.26 0.09 -14.36
CA ILE A 23 -5.01 0.03 -15.11
C ILE A 23 -5.22 -0.90 -16.30
N LYS A 24 -5.33 -0.34 -17.50
CA LYS A 24 -5.51 -1.12 -18.73
C LYS A 24 -4.33 -0.93 -19.66
N ASP A 25 -3.92 -2.02 -20.32
CA ASP A 25 -2.99 -1.96 -21.44
C ASP A 25 -3.69 -1.47 -22.73
N ASP A 26 -2.95 -1.41 -23.83
CA ASP A 26 -3.42 -1.01 -25.16
C ASP A 26 -4.42 -2.00 -25.79
N GLU A 27 -4.45 -3.25 -25.31
CA GLU A 27 -5.44 -4.27 -25.70
C GLU A 27 -6.74 -4.17 -24.86
N GLY A 28 -6.75 -3.31 -23.82
CA GLY A 28 -7.88 -3.09 -22.93
C GLY A 28 -7.99 -4.10 -21.78
N LYS A 29 -6.96 -4.91 -21.54
CA LYS A 29 -6.90 -5.86 -20.43
C LYS A 29 -6.72 -5.10 -19.10
N GLU A 30 -7.59 -5.37 -18.13
CA GLU A 30 -7.55 -4.78 -16.80
C GLU A 30 -6.58 -5.55 -15.88
N TYR A 31 -5.71 -4.84 -15.21
CA TYR A 31 -4.73 -5.40 -14.26
C TYR A 31 -5.07 -5.11 -12.81
N LEU A 32 -5.78 -4.01 -12.54
CA LEU A 32 -6.18 -3.65 -11.19
C LEU A 32 -7.48 -4.34 -10.80
N TRP A 33 -7.55 -4.86 -9.58
CA TRP A 33 -8.77 -5.40 -8.99
C TRP A 33 -9.92 -4.37 -9.01
N GLN A 34 -11.13 -4.80 -9.37
CA GLN A 34 -12.25 -3.88 -9.60
C GLN A 34 -13.21 -3.69 -8.41
N GLY A 35 -12.82 -4.14 -7.21
CA GLY A 35 -13.52 -3.78 -5.96
C GLY A 35 -14.85 -4.49 -5.78
N ASP A 36 -14.92 -5.80 -6.04
CA ASP A 36 -16.11 -6.60 -5.75
C ASP A 36 -16.25 -6.85 -4.25
N ASP A 37 -17.33 -6.37 -3.63
CA ASP A 37 -17.61 -6.49 -2.20
C ASP A 37 -17.73 -7.95 -1.70
N ARG A 38 -17.97 -8.92 -2.58
CA ARG A 38 -17.92 -10.35 -2.22
C ARG A 38 -16.56 -10.73 -1.64
N TYR A 39 -15.50 -10.10 -2.15
CA TYR A 39 -14.11 -10.33 -1.77
C TYR A 39 -13.55 -9.14 -0.98
N TRP A 40 -13.42 -7.99 -1.62
CA TRP A 40 -12.92 -6.75 -1.03
C TRP A 40 -13.33 -5.55 -1.88
N GLY A 41 -14.08 -4.62 -1.30
CA GLY A 41 -14.71 -3.50 -2.01
C GLY A 41 -13.80 -2.32 -2.35
N ARG A 42 -12.48 -2.39 -2.08
CA ARG A 42 -11.50 -1.36 -2.47
C ARG A 42 -10.61 -1.88 -3.58
N ARG A 43 -9.76 -1.00 -4.15
CA ARG A 43 -8.88 -1.30 -5.28
C ARG A 43 -7.43 -1.03 -4.99
N SER A 44 -7.10 0.21 -4.58
CA SER A 44 -5.72 0.67 -4.31
C SER A 44 -5.69 1.83 -3.32
N PRO A 45 -6.24 1.70 -2.11
CA PRO A 45 -6.34 2.80 -1.18
C PRO A 45 -4.97 3.28 -0.69
N ILE A 46 -4.85 4.59 -0.48
CA ILE A 46 -3.71 5.22 0.17
C ILE A 46 -3.87 5.11 1.69
N LEU A 47 -2.82 4.73 2.36
CA LEU A 47 -2.77 4.56 3.81
C LEU A 47 -2.09 5.78 4.43
N PHE A 48 -2.85 6.63 5.14
CA PHE A 48 -2.32 7.83 5.81
C PHE A 48 -3.33 8.35 6.84
N PRO A 49 -2.93 8.84 8.02
CA PRO A 49 -1.56 9.00 8.51
C PRO A 49 -1.01 7.80 9.29
N ILE A 50 -1.67 6.66 9.21
CA ILE A 50 -1.17 5.37 9.74
C ILE A 50 -1.27 4.28 8.67
N VAL A 51 -0.37 3.31 8.78
CA VAL A 51 -0.41 2.06 8.04
C VAL A 51 -0.95 0.98 8.97
N CYS A 52 -1.94 0.20 8.46
CA CYS A 52 -2.58 -0.87 9.21
C CYS A 52 -3.30 -0.42 10.49
N GLY A 53 -3.27 -1.23 11.55
CA GLY A 53 -4.02 -1.02 12.78
C GLY A 53 -3.19 -0.44 13.93
N LEU A 54 -3.91 0.20 14.85
CA LEU A 54 -3.42 0.60 16.16
C LEU A 54 -3.96 -0.37 17.22
N TRP A 55 -3.20 -0.60 18.27
CA TRP A 55 -3.68 -1.38 19.41
C TRP A 55 -4.95 -0.75 20.01
N LYS A 56 -6.05 -1.51 19.98
CA LYS A 56 -7.40 -1.05 20.37
C LYS A 56 -7.89 0.20 19.63
N GLY A 57 -7.36 0.49 18.43
CA GLY A 57 -7.77 1.64 17.63
C GLY A 57 -7.40 3.01 18.25
N THR A 58 -6.44 3.04 19.17
CA THR A 58 -6.06 4.27 19.91
C THR A 58 -4.57 4.53 19.85
N TYR A 59 -4.18 5.80 19.94
CA TYR A 59 -2.80 6.21 20.11
C TYR A 59 -2.67 7.43 21.02
N ARG A 60 -1.46 7.69 21.52
CA ARG A 60 -1.18 8.80 22.45
C ARG A 60 -0.19 9.76 21.84
N THR A 61 -0.55 11.03 21.85
CA THR A 61 0.34 12.11 21.44
C THR A 61 0.00 13.39 22.20
N GLU A 62 0.99 14.25 22.47
CA GLU A 62 0.82 15.56 23.13
C GLU A 62 0.07 15.49 24.48
N GLY A 63 0.14 14.37 25.19
CA GLY A 63 -0.55 14.17 26.46
C GLY A 63 -2.00 13.67 26.35
N ASP A 64 -2.56 13.65 25.16
CA ASP A 64 -3.93 13.20 24.87
C ASP A 64 -3.97 11.82 24.22
N THR A 65 -5.16 11.22 24.22
CA THR A 65 -5.44 9.95 23.55
C THR A 65 -6.44 10.18 22.41
N TYR A 66 -6.08 9.70 21.22
CA TYR A 66 -6.88 9.81 20.01
C TYR A 66 -7.31 8.44 19.53
N GLN A 67 -8.38 8.39 18.74
CA GLN A 67 -8.85 7.21 18.06
C GLN A 67 -8.63 7.36 16.55
N MET A 68 -8.23 6.28 15.90
CA MET A 68 -8.09 6.22 14.45
C MET A 68 -8.38 4.82 13.93
N GLY A 69 -9.14 4.74 12.86
CA GLY A 69 -9.43 3.49 12.17
C GLY A 69 -8.22 2.92 11.42
N ARG A 70 -8.27 1.64 11.08
CA ARG A 70 -7.24 0.94 10.28
C ARG A 70 -6.94 1.74 8.99
N HIS A 71 -5.66 1.96 8.70
CA HIS A 71 -5.13 2.69 7.56
C HIS A 71 -5.38 4.21 7.55
N GLY A 72 -5.84 4.78 8.65
CA GLY A 72 -6.12 6.20 8.75
C GLY A 72 -7.33 6.64 7.93
N PHE A 73 -7.36 7.90 7.55
CA PHE A 73 -8.55 8.55 6.97
C PHE A 73 -8.39 9.01 5.50
N ALA A 74 -7.16 9.14 4.98
CA ALA A 74 -6.96 9.76 3.66
C ALA A 74 -7.73 9.06 2.54
N ARG A 75 -7.83 7.73 2.59
CA ARG A 75 -8.58 6.91 1.62
C ARG A 75 -10.09 7.18 1.56
N ASP A 76 -10.64 7.83 2.59
CA ASP A 76 -12.07 8.14 2.71
C ASP A 76 -12.34 9.64 2.52
N MET A 77 -11.33 10.42 2.09
CA MET A 77 -11.42 11.86 1.87
C MET A 77 -11.32 12.23 0.40
N ASN A 78 -12.03 13.28 -0.01
CA ASN A 78 -11.88 13.82 -1.34
C ASN A 78 -10.61 14.68 -1.44
N PHE A 79 -9.76 14.33 -2.38
CA PHE A 79 -8.61 15.11 -2.78
C PHE A 79 -9.00 16.11 -3.86
N ARG A 80 -8.31 17.23 -3.90
CA ARG A 80 -8.45 18.23 -4.95
C ARG A 80 -7.35 18.04 -5.99
N VAL A 81 -7.71 18.07 -7.27
CA VAL A 81 -6.73 18.09 -8.35
C VAL A 81 -5.94 19.41 -8.30
N LEU A 82 -4.62 19.31 -8.19
CA LEU A 82 -3.70 20.43 -8.18
C LEU A 82 -3.14 20.72 -9.56
N LYS A 83 -2.75 19.67 -10.31
CA LYS A 83 -2.23 19.74 -11.68
C LYS A 83 -2.68 18.52 -12.46
N LYS A 84 -2.88 18.68 -13.78
CA LYS A 84 -3.23 17.58 -14.69
C LYS A 84 -2.57 17.82 -16.06
N ALA A 85 -2.12 16.74 -16.68
CA ALA A 85 -1.77 16.58 -18.09
C ALA A 85 -2.28 15.21 -18.57
N ASP A 86 -2.09 14.86 -19.83
CA ASP A 86 -2.58 13.60 -20.37
C ASP A 86 -1.94 12.37 -19.69
N ASP A 87 -0.64 12.48 -19.34
CA ASP A 87 0.18 11.44 -18.71
C ASP A 87 0.35 11.61 -17.21
N ARG A 88 -0.25 12.64 -16.59
CA ARG A 88 0.00 12.98 -15.18
C ARG A 88 -1.16 13.67 -14.51
N VAL A 89 -1.41 13.29 -13.24
CA VAL A 89 -2.28 14.05 -12.34
C VAL A 89 -1.63 14.17 -10.96
N THR A 90 -1.78 15.32 -10.32
CA THR A 90 -1.38 15.53 -8.93
C THR A 90 -2.61 15.92 -8.12
N TYR A 91 -2.89 15.13 -7.11
CA TYR A 91 -3.92 15.37 -6.11
C TYR A 91 -3.32 15.96 -4.83
N VAL A 92 -4.12 16.71 -4.08
CA VAL A 92 -3.72 17.28 -2.80
C VAL A 92 -4.84 17.17 -1.77
N LEU A 93 -4.47 16.79 -0.55
CA LEU A 93 -5.28 16.78 0.65
C LEU A 93 -4.57 17.63 1.71
N SER A 94 -5.28 18.55 2.35
CA SER A 94 -4.80 19.28 3.53
C SER A 94 -5.63 18.89 4.75
N ASP A 95 -5.12 19.15 5.93
CA ASP A 95 -5.88 19.00 7.16
C ASP A 95 -7.17 19.83 7.16
N THR A 96 -8.10 19.39 7.96
CA THR A 96 -9.41 20.00 8.20
C THR A 96 -9.72 19.94 9.68
N GLU A 97 -10.73 20.67 10.16
CA GLU A 97 -11.19 20.55 11.55
C GLU A 97 -11.53 19.10 11.93
N ASN A 98 -12.06 18.32 11.00
CA ASN A 98 -12.39 16.92 11.26
C ASN A 98 -11.15 16.03 11.37
N THR A 99 -10.13 16.23 10.51
CA THR A 99 -8.88 15.47 10.62
C THR A 99 -8.13 15.84 11.89
N LEU A 100 -8.11 17.12 12.31
CA LEU A 100 -7.45 17.58 13.52
C LEU A 100 -8.02 16.96 14.80
N ARG A 101 -9.29 16.53 14.79
CA ARG A 101 -9.91 15.83 15.96
C ARG A 101 -9.36 14.42 16.16
N GLN A 102 -8.85 13.79 15.14
CA GLN A 102 -8.30 12.42 15.19
C GLN A 102 -6.80 12.35 14.90
N TYR A 103 -6.21 13.43 14.34
CA TYR A 103 -4.79 13.59 14.03
C TYR A 103 -4.44 15.07 14.20
N PRO A 104 -3.92 15.47 15.37
CA PRO A 104 -3.81 16.88 15.77
C PRO A 104 -2.60 17.59 15.19
N TYR A 105 -2.34 17.38 13.89
CA TYR A 105 -1.22 17.96 13.16
C TYR A 105 -1.69 18.58 11.85
N HIS A 106 -1.11 19.73 11.49
CA HIS A 106 -1.31 20.38 10.21
C HIS A 106 -0.39 19.75 9.16
N PHE A 107 -0.93 19.37 8.03
CA PHE A 107 -0.19 18.72 6.96
C PHE A 107 -0.76 19.06 5.58
N MET A 108 0.07 18.85 4.56
CA MET A 108 -0.36 18.74 3.18
C MET A 108 0.18 17.44 2.58
N LEU A 109 -0.72 16.57 2.13
CA LEU A 109 -0.40 15.35 1.41
C LEU A 109 -0.69 15.56 -0.08
N SER A 110 0.30 15.36 -0.93
CA SER A 110 0.12 15.29 -2.37
C SER A 110 0.42 13.89 -2.89
N VAL A 111 -0.38 13.46 -3.87
CA VAL A 111 -0.21 12.19 -4.57
C VAL A 111 -0.16 12.50 -6.06
N THR A 112 0.92 12.11 -6.71
CA THR A 112 1.08 12.28 -8.16
C THR A 112 1.14 10.92 -8.82
N TYR A 113 0.31 10.73 -9.83
CA TYR A 113 0.38 9.63 -10.78
C TYR A 113 0.99 10.14 -12.07
N LYS A 114 1.97 9.42 -12.61
CA LYS A 114 2.63 9.76 -13.87
C LYS A 114 2.87 8.49 -14.68
N LEU A 115 2.50 8.51 -15.94
CA LEU A 115 2.78 7.43 -16.89
C LEU A 115 4.13 7.67 -17.57
N VAL A 116 4.95 6.61 -17.65
CA VAL A 116 6.19 6.58 -18.39
C VAL A 116 6.27 5.21 -19.07
N GLU A 117 6.09 5.16 -20.38
CA GLU A 117 6.01 3.89 -21.11
C GLU A 117 4.95 2.96 -20.47
N ASN A 118 5.30 1.75 -20.06
CA ASN A 118 4.42 0.80 -19.38
C ASN A 118 4.47 0.89 -17.84
N GLU A 119 4.96 2.01 -17.30
CA GLU A 119 5.11 2.23 -15.87
C GLU A 119 4.14 3.32 -15.35
N ILE A 120 3.58 3.08 -14.18
CA ILE A 120 2.81 4.04 -13.39
C ILE A 120 3.65 4.42 -12.18
N HIS A 121 4.16 5.64 -12.18
CA HIS A 121 4.89 6.23 -11.07
C HIS A 121 3.90 6.85 -10.09
N VAL A 122 3.86 6.36 -8.85
CA VAL A 122 3.03 6.88 -7.77
C VAL A 122 3.93 7.56 -6.74
N ILE A 123 3.87 8.89 -6.73
CA ILE A 123 4.77 9.74 -5.94
C ILE A 123 3.98 10.37 -4.79
N TRP A 124 4.42 10.14 -3.57
CA TRP A 124 3.88 10.79 -2.37
C TRP A 124 4.76 11.95 -1.94
N HIS A 125 4.12 13.03 -1.53
CA HIS A 125 4.77 14.17 -0.92
C HIS A 125 3.96 14.61 0.30
N VAL A 126 4.52 14.43 1.51
CA VAL A 126 3.96 14.92 2.76
C VAL A 126 4.75 16.13 3.19
N HIS A 127 4.08 17.27 3.34
CA HIS A 127 4.67 18.50 3.82
C HIS A 127 4.11 18.85 5.20
N ASN A 128 4.99 19.11 6.15
CA ASN A 128 4.63 19.57 7.48
C ASN A 128 4.30 21.07 7.44
N THR A 129 3.01 21.40 7.55
CA THR A 129 2.52 22.79 7.65
C THR A 129 2.25 23.22 9.10
N ASP A 130 2.52 22.33 10.08
CA ASP A 130 2.41 22.64 11.51
C ASP A 130 3.64 23.44 11.99
N THR A 131 3.50 24.07 13.15
CA THR A 131 4.60 24.72 13.88
C THR A 131 5.39 23.72 14.75
N ARG A 132 4.94 22.47 14.84
CA ARG A 132 5.52 21.37 15.60
C ARG A 132 6.03 20.28 14.66
N GLU A 133 6.87 19.38 15.17
CA GLU A 133 7.19 18.14 14.49
C GLU A 133 5.94 17.27 14.33
N ILE A 134 5.70 16.75 13.13
CA ILE A 134 4.61 15.81 12.87
C ILE A 134 5.13 14.38 12.75
N HIS A 135 4.26 13.43 13.08
CA HIS A 135 4.57 11.99 13.05
C HIS A 135 3.50 11.29 12.22
N PHE A 136 3.92 10.51 11.22
CA PHE A 136 2.99 9.83 10.32
C PHE A 136 3.56 8.53 9.78
N GLN A 137 2.68 7.71 9.27
CA GLN A 137 3.02 6.58 8.39
C GLN A 137 2.28 6.77 7.07
N ILE A 138 2.83 6.25 5.99
CA ILE A 138 2.21 6.28 4.66
C ILE A 138 2.47 4.98 3.93
N GLY A 139 1.51 4.53 3.13
CA GLY A 139 1.64 3.33 2.33
C GLY A 139 0.62 3.25 1.20
N ALA A 140 0.80 2.26 0.34
CA ALA A 140 -0.13 1.87 -0.71
C ALA A 140 -0.74 0.51 -0.40
N HIS A 141 -1.87 0.22 -1.07
CA HIS A 141 -2.56 -1.07 -0.96
C HIS A 141 -3.15 -1.50 -2.33
N PRO A 142 -2.37 -1.44 -3.43
CA PRO A 142 -2.86 -1.81 -4.74
C PRO A 142 -3.11 -3.33 -4.82
N ALA A 143 -4.28 -3.70 -5.35
CA ALA A 143 -4.67 -5.07 -5.59
C ALA A 143 -4.61 -5.36 -7.11
N PHE A 144 -3.94 -6.43 -7.49
CA PHE A 144 -3.77 -6.82 -8.89
C PHE A 144 -4.46 -8.15 -9.16
N TYR A 145 -5.16 -8.27 -10.28
CA TYR A 145 -5.66 -9.55 -10.72
C TYR A 145 -4.53 -10.57 -10.88
N LEU A 146 -4.78 -11.80 -10.41
CA LEU A 146 -3.84 -12.90 -10.55
C LEU A 146 -3.98 -13.52 -11.96
N PRO A 147 -2.91 -13.58 -12.76
CA PRO A 147 -2.94 -14.18 -14.08
C PRO A 147 -3.38 -15.65 -14.03
N GLY A 148 -4.34 -16.03 -14.86
CA GLY A 148 -4.82 -17.40 -14.99
C GLY A 148 -5.70 -17.90 -13.84
N VAL A 149 -6.03 -17.07 -12.85
CA VAL A 149 -6.98 -17.38 -11.76
C VAL A 149 -8.34 -16.80 -12.13
N LYS A 150 -9.38 -17.64 -12.10
CA LYS A 150 -10.77 -17.20 -12.30
C LYS A 150 -11.47 -17.00 -10.96
N GLU A 151 -12.56 -16.25 -10.98
CA GLU A 151 -13.45 -16.15 -9.83
C GLU A 151 -13.89 -17.54 -9.36
N ASP A 152 -13.99 -17.69 -8.03
CA ASP A 152 -14.40 -18.93 -7.36
C ASP A 152 -13.46 -20.14 -7.55
N GLU A 153 -12.27 -19.94 -8.18
CA GLU A 153 -11.22 -20.96 -8.20
C GLU A 153 -10.26 -20.78 -7.00
N PRO A 154 -9.66 -21.87 -6.49
CA PRO A 154 -8.62 -21.76 -5.46
C PRO A 154 -7.49 -20.85 -5.91
N ILE A 155 -7.16 -19.84 -5.12
CA ILE A 155 -6.08 -18.93 -5.45
C ILE A 155 -4.73 -19.65 -5.39
N LYS A 156 -3.90 -19.35 -6.36
CA LYS A 156 -2.50 -19.77 -6.44
C LYS A 156 -1.75 -18.81 -7.33
N GLY A 157 -0.49 -18.63 -7.07
CA GLY A 157 0.37 -17.81 -7.90
C GLY A 157 1.83 -18.02 -7.56
N CYS A 158 2.68 -17.32 -8.26
CA CYS A 158 4.09 -17.28 -7.99
C CYS A 158 4.56 -15.83 -8.02
N LEU A 159 5.26 -15.42 -6.99
CA LEU A 159 5.99 -14.17 -6.96
C LEU A 159 7.47 -14.41 -7.20
N ARG A 160 8.11 -13.44 -7.86
CA ARG A 160 9.56 -13.35 -7.92
C ARG A 160 9.98 -12.10 -7.16
N PHE A 161 10.92 -12.29 -6.24
CA PHE A 161 11.55 -11.24 -5.45
C PHE A 161 12.91 -10.90 -6.05
N ASP A 162 13.33 -9.66 -5.95
CA ASP A 162 14.64 -9.17 -6.37
C ASP A 162 15.82 -9.71 -5.54
N ARG A 163 15.51 -10.63 -4.63
CA ARG A 163 16.45 -11.23 -3.69
C ARG A 163 16.27 -12.74 -3.62
N GLY A 164 17.38 -13.46 -3.77
CA GLY A 164 17.39 -14.93 -3.71
C GLY A 164 17.66 -15.55 -2.35
N ASP A 165 17.98 -14.72 -1.35
CA ASP A 165 18.34 -15.16 -0.01
C ASP A 165 17.10 -15.53 0.82
N LYS A 166 17.36 -15.97 2.06
CA LYS A 166 16.32 -16.15 3.06
C LYS A 166 15.63 -14.83 3.36
N ILE A 167 14.31 -14.86 3.30
CA ILE A 167 13.44 -13.73 3.61
C ILE A 167 12.79 -14.00 4.96
N GLU A 168 12.89 -13.04 5.86
CA GLU A 168 12.19 -13.05 7.15
C GLU A 168 10.89 -12.24 7.06
N ARG A 169 9.81 -12.77 7.60
CA ARG A 169 8.57 -12.06 7.83
C ARG A 169 8.33 -11.77 9.30
N ILE A 170 7.66 -10.66 9.61
CA ILE A 170 7.10 -10.39 10.94
C ILE A 170 5.81 -11.20 11.08
N TYR A 171 5.58 -11.79 12.25
CA TYR A 171 4.29 -12.37 12.57
C TYR A 171 3.30 -11.22 12.89
N GLY A 172 2.23 -11.14 12.12
CA GLY A 172 1.08 -10.28 12.36
C GLY A 172 -0.14 -11.13 12.66
N ASN A 173 -1.17 -10.57 13.20
CA ASN A 173 -2.45 -11.19 13.53
C ASN A 173 -2.67 -11.56 15.01
N HIS A 174 -1.94 -10.95 15.92
CA HIS A 174 -2.40 -10.96 17.30
C HIS A 174 -3.32 -9.76 17.51
N ASP A 175 -4.64 -9.96 17.40
CA ASP A 175 -5.65 -8.90 17.45
C ASP A 175 -5.40 -7.75 16.43
N GLY A 176 -4.91 -8.10 15.22
CA GLY A 176 -4.59 -7.13 14.17
C GLY A 176 -3.34 -6.30 14.43
N CYS A 177 -2.43 -6.80 15.26
CA CYS A 177 -1.14 -6.20 15.62
C CYS A 177 0.01 -7.12 15.24
N ILE A 178 1.23 -6.58 15.26
CA ILE A 178 2.46 -7.38 15.10
C ILE A 178 3.03 -7.79 16.45
N THR A 179 3.89 -8.82 16.45
CA THR A 179 4.76 -9.19 17.55
C THR A 179 6.22 -8.99 17.16
N ASP A 180 7.14 -9.26 18.10
CA ASP A 180 8.58 -9.28 17.80
C ASP A 180 9.03 -10.57 17.13
N ASP A 181 8.13 -11.55 17.03
CA ASP A 181 8.42 -12.84 16.41
C ASP A 181 8.67 -12.71 14.92
N ARG A 182 9.69 -13.39 14.45
CA ARG A 182 10.08 -13.41 13.04
C ARG A 182 10.28 -14.84 12.58
N TYR A 183 9.86 -15.10 11.36
CA TYR A 183 9.92 -16.42 10.75
C TYR A 183 10.51 -16.30 9.35
N GLU A 184 11.21 -17.31 8.92
CA GLU A 184 11.59 -17.46 7.51
C GLU A 184 10.32 -17.61 6.66
N LEU A 185 10.26 -16.95 5.52
CA LEU A 185 9.16 -17.11 4.55
C LEU A 185 9.25 -18.51 3.93
N GLU A 186 8.42 -19.42 4.43
CA GLU A 186 8.40 -20.80 3.97
C GLU A 186 8.04 -20.91 2.49
N GLY A 187 8.71 -21.81 1.77
CA GLY A 187 8.47 -22.05 0.35
C GLY A 187 9.11 -21.03 -0.59
N CYS A 188 9.82 -20.03 -0.08
CA CYS A 188 10.64 -19.14 -0.89
C CYS A 188 11.96 -19.84 -1.24
N ASN A 189 12.25 -20.00 -2.53
CA ASN A 189 13.46 -20.66 -3.01
C ASN A 189 14.05 -19.89 -4.18
N GLY A 190 15.28 -19.39 -4.04
CA GLY A 190 15.97 -18.62 -5.08
C GLY A 190 15.20 -17.38 -5.52
N GLY A 191 14.49 -16.73 -4.60
CA GLY A 191 13.65 -15.56 -4.88
C GLY A 191 12.28 -15.88 -5.47
N LEU A 192 11.94 -17.14 -5.72
CA LEU A 192 10.61 -17.56 -6.15
C LEU A 192 9.79 -18.02 -4.96
N TRP A 193 8.59 -17.47 -4.82
CA TRP A 193 7.64 -17.85 -3.79
C TRP A 193 6.30 -18.24 -4.40
N ALA A 194 6.02 -19.55 -4.38
CA ALA A 194 4.71 -20.08 -4.75
C ALA A 194 3.76 -19.95 -3.55
N PHE A 195 2.62 -19.30 -3.74
CA PHE A 195 1.62 -19.09 -2.72
C PHE A 195 0.27 -19.68 -3.08
N ASN A 196 -0.53 -19.91 -2.06
CA ASN A 196 -1.94 -20.26 -2.15
C ASN A 196 -2.69 -19.56 -1.01
N GLU A 197 -3.98 -19.84 -0.84
CA GLU A 197 -4.80 -19.19 0.18
C GLU A 197 -4.25 -19.39 1.61
N GLU A 198 -3.73 -20.58 1.94
CA GLU A 198 -3.16 -20.89 3.26
C GLU A 198 -1.95 -20.02 3.62
N SER A 199 -1.27 -19.45 2.62
CA SER A 199 -0.17 -18.52 2.85
C SER A 199 -0.60 -17.25 3.58
N PHE A 200 -1.90 -16.93 3.56
CA PHE A 200 -2.50 -15.70 4.11
C PHE A 200 -3.41 -15.96 5.31
N LYS A 201 -3.41 -17.17 5.89
CA LYS A 201 -4.26 -17.53 7.04
C LYS A 201 -4.05 -16.64 8.28
N ASP A 202 -2.85 -16.08 8.40
CA ASP A 202 -2.45 -15.19 9.48
C ASP A 202 -2.49 -13.70 9.06
N ASP A 203 -3.37 -13.30 8.11
CA ASP A 203 -3.45 -11.98 7.49
C ASP A 203 -2.28 -11.73 6.51
N ALA A 204 -1.81 -10.50 6.37
CA ALA A 204 -0.76 -10.13 5.43
C ALA A 204 0.60 -10.78 5.78
N VAL A 205 1.33 -11.19 4.76
CA VAL A 205 2.76 -11.50 4.88
C VAL A 205 3.53 -10.18 4.91
N ILE A 206 4.14 -9.88 6.05
CA ILE A 206 4.81 -8.59 6.30
C ILE A 206 6.33 -8.78 6.27
N ILE A 207 7.00 -8.13 5.35
CA ILE A 207 8.45 -8.18 5.15
C ILE A 207 9.02 -6.78 5.35
N ASP A 208 9.83 -6.59 6.39
CA ASP A 208 10.42 -5.30 6.76
C ASP A 208 11.95 -5.27 6.58
N LYS A 209 12.61 -4.26 7.21
CA LYS A 209 14.08 -4.09 7.19
C LYS A 209 14.65 -3.90 5.78
N CYS A 210 13.88 -3.35 4.86
CA CYS A 210 14.31 -3.13 3.49
C CYS A 210 14.83 -4.40 2.80
N GLN A 211 14.26 -5.56 3.12
CA GLN A 211 14.70 -6.83 2.54
C GLN A 211 14.39 -6.92 1.04
N LEU A 212 13.32 -6.28 0.58
CA LEU A 212 12.88 -6.29 -0.82
C LEU A 212 12.81 -4.87 -1.38
N ARG A 213 12.99 -4.76 -2.70
CA ARG A 213 12.84 -3.53 -3.48
C ARG A 213 11.92 -3.72 -4.68
N GLU A 214 11.72 -4.96 -5.07
CA GLU A 214 10.89 -5.30 -6.21
C GLU A 214 10.21 -6.65 -6.00
N ILE A 215 8.95 -6.73 -6.41
CA ILE A 215 8.12 -7.93 -6.38
C ILE A 215 7.40 -8.04 -7.72
N GLU A 216 7.50 -9.18 -8.36
CA GLU A 216 6.82 -9.50 -9.62
C GLU A 216 5.75 -10.55 -9.40
N ILE A 217 4.56 -10.32 -9.97
CA ILE A 217 3.53 -11.33 -10.14
C ILE A 217 3.78 -12.04 -11.47
N LEU A 218 4.09 -13.32 -11.43
CA LEU A 218 4.42 -14.08 -12.64
C LEU A 218 3.17 -14.66 -13.30
N ASP A 219 3.11 -14.55 -14.62
CA ASP A 219 2.13 -15.28 -15.42
C ASP A 219 2.50 -16.77 -15.43
N PRO A 220 1.57 -17.68 -15.05
CA PRO A 220 1.88 -19.11 -14.92
C PRO A 220 2.11 -19.82 -16.26
N GLN A 221 1.71 -19.23 -17.38
CA GLN A 221 1.88 -19.83 -18.71
C GLN A 221 3.22 -19.46 -19.33
N THR A 222 3.67 -18.22 -19.12
CA THR A 222 4.87 -17.68 -19.74
C THR A 222 6.06 -17.59 -18.79
N ALA A 223 5.81 -17.66 -17.48
CA ALA A 223 6.77 -17.37 -16.41
C ALA A 223 7.38 -15.95 -16.47
N ARG A 224 6.73 -15.03 -17.21
CA ARG A 224 7.12 -13.62 -17.32
C ARG A 224 6.34 -12.76 -16.32
N PRO A 225 6.86 -11.60 -15.94
CA PRO A 225 6.11 -10.67 -15.11
C PRO A 225 4.85 -10.18 -15.81
N ALA A 226 3.70 -10.32 -15.16
CA ALA A 226 2.46 -9.65 -15.55
C ALA A 226 2.36 -8.27 -14.92
N VAL A 227 2.80 -8.15 -13.67
CA VAL A 227 2.89 -6.90 -12.92
C VAL A 227 4.18 -6.93 -12.11
N THR A 228 4.91 -5.83 -12.12
CA THR A 228 6.07 -5.59 -11.25
C THR A 228 5.80 -4.37 -10.37
N VAL A 229 6.09 -4.49 -9.08
CA VAL A 229 6.01 -3.36 -8.13
C VAL A 229 7.40 -3.11 -7.55
N SER A 230 7.97 -1.95 -7.88
CA SER A 230 9.28 -1.52 -7.37
C SER A 230 9.11 -0.38 -6.36
N PHE A 231 9.89 -0.39 -5.27
CA PHE A 231 9.73 0.56 -4.16
C PHE A 231 11.00 0.73 -3.33
N ASN A 232 11.08 1.86 -2.61
CA ASN A 232 12.12 2.12 -1.61
C ASN A 232 11.59 2.00 -0.16
N ALA A 233 10.35 1.59 0.01
CA ALA A 233 9.73 1.46 1.31
C ALA A 233 10.49 0.46 2.21
N PRO A 234 10.62 0.72 3.52
CA PRO A 234 11.32 -0.16 4.46
C PRO A 234 10.54 -1.45 4.77
N CYS A 235 9.27 -1.49 4.42
CA CYS A 235 8.37 -2.59 4.68
C CYS A 235 7.44 -2.81 3.48
N VAL A 236 7.03 -4.04 3.26
CA VAL A 236 6.01 -4.40 2.28
C VAL A 236 5.05 -5.43 2.87
N GLY A 237 3.76 -5.24 2.64
CA GLY A 237 2.71 -6.21 2.87
C GLY A 237 2.35 -6.96 1.59
N ILE A 238 2.10 -8.25 1.69
CA ILE A 238 1.54 -9.06 0.60
C ILE A 238 0.27 -9.69 1.14
N TRP A 239 -0.88 -9.45 0.47
CA TRP A 239 -2.16 -9.81 1.06
C TRP A 239 -3.23 -10.20 0.02
N THR A 240 -4.08 -11.12 0.43
CA THR A 240 -5.39 -11.39 -0.16
C THR A 240 -6.31 -11.89 0.96
N PRO A 241 -7.65 -11.69 0.88
CA PRO A 241 -8.53 -12.09 1.98
C PRO A 241 -8.62 -13.61 2.09
N TYR A 242 -8.12 -14.15 3.21
CA TYR A 242 -8.19 -15.57 3.53
C TYR A 242 -9.64 -16.08 3.59
N GLY A 243 -9.88 -17.30 3.10
CA GLY A 243 -11.18 -17.97 3.10
C GLY A 243 -12.15 -17.48 2.01
N LYS A 244 -11.69 -16.63 1.07
CA LYS A 244 -12.56 -16.08 0.02
C LYS A 244 -12.19 -16.48 -1.40
N ASN A 245 -11.03 -17.12 -1.64
CA ASN A 245 -10.53 -17.40 -2.99
C ASN A 245 -10.58 -16.18 -3.92
N ALA A 246 -10.18 -15.02 -3.41
CA ALA A 246 -10.22 -13.77 -4.17
C ALA A 246 -9.20 -13.81 -5.32
N PRO A 247 -9.60 -13.48 -6.57
CA PRO A 247 -8.73 -13.60 -7.75
C PRO A 247 -7.72 -12.47 -7.88
N PHE A 248 -7.23 -11.95 -6.78
CA PHE A 248 -6.27 -10.85 -6.72
C PHE A 248 -5.25 -11.03 -5.60
N LEU A 249 -4.15 -10.29 -5.72
CA LEU A 249 -3.13 -10.14 -4.69
C LEU A 249 -2.77 -8.67 -4.51
N CYS A 250 -2.63 -8.22 -3.27
CA CYS A 250 -2.09 -6.90 -2.95
C CYS A 250 -0.57 -7.00 -2.77
N ILE A 251 0.17 -6.01 -3.32
CA ILE A 251 1.58 -5.77 -3.04
C ILE A 251 1.66 -4.34 -2.51
N GLU A 252 2.00 -4.19 -1.26
CA GLU A 252 1.73 -2.99 -0.46
C GLU A 252 3.02 -2.36 0.07
N PRO A 253 3.68 -1.44 -0.65
CA PRO A 253 4.83 -0.70 -0.12
C PRO A 253 4.42 0.20 1.06
N TRP A 254 5.14 0.07 2.22
CA TRP A 254 4.80 0.76 3.45
C TRP A 254 5.97 1.51 4.09
N TYR A 255 5.76 2.77 4.40
CA TYR A 255 6.52 3.56 5.36
C TYR A 255 5.77 3.58 6.69
N GLY A 256 5.64 2.42 7.29
CA GLY A 256 4.86 2.17 8.48
C GLY A 256 4.51 0.69 8.61
N VAL A 257 3.84 0.32 9.69
CA VAL A 257 3.35 -1.02 9.96
C VAL A 257 2.31 -0.97 11.09
N HIS A 258 1.63 -2.07 11.38
CA HIS A 258 0.76 -2.23 12.56
C HIS A 258 1.44 -1.80 13.87
N ASP A 259 0.66 -1.49 14.91
CA ASP A 259 1.19 -1.46 16.27
C ASP A 259 1.68 -2.85 16.69
N HIS A 260 2.64 -2.86 17.61
CA HIS A 260 2.90 -4.06 18.39
C HIS A 260 1.71 -4.38 19.30
N TYR A 261 1.48 -5.66 19.50
CA TYR A 261 0.49 -6.12 20.47
C TYR A 261 0.74 -5.48 21.84
N GLU A 262 -0.31 -4.96 22.46
CA GLU A 262 -0.24 -4.22 23.72
C GLU A 262 0.63 -2.94 23.71
N TYR A 263 0.83 -2.31 22.55
CA TYR A 263 1.58 -1.08 22.46
C TYR A 263 0.96 0.02 23.31
N ARG A 264 1.75 0.61 24.22
CA ARG A 264 1.33 1.69 25.13
C ARG A 264 2.24 2.91 25.06
N GLY A 265 3.16 2.93 24.09
CA GLY A 265 4.09 4.04 23.87
C GLY A 265 3.41 5.28 23.26
N GLN A 266 4.21 6.29 22.99
CA GLN A 266 3.76 7.48 22.26
C GLN A 266 3.66 7.21 20.77
N PHE A 267 2.79 7.93 20.08
CA PHE A 267 2.63 7.78 18.61
C PHE A 267 3.95 7.95 17.85
N ARG A 268 4.74 8.93 18.25
CA ARG A 268 6.07 9.19 17.67
C ARG A 268 7.05 8.03 17.81
N ASP A 269 6.90 7.18 18.83
CA ASP A 269 7.82 6.08 19.11
C ASP A 269 7.37 4.74 18.49
N LYS A 270 6.26 4.75 17.74
CA LYS A 270 5.74 3.59 17.01
C LYS A 270 6.77 3.10 15.98
N TYR A 271 6.86 1.79 15.80
CA TYR A 271 7.79 1.20 14.83
C TYR A 271 7.54 1.72 13.40
N LEU A 272 8.59 2.04 12.67
CA LEU A 272 8.57 2.65 11.35
C LEU A 272 7.74 3.95 11.26
N MET A 273 7.78 4.77 12.32
CA MET A 273 7.19 6.11 12.29
C MET A 273 8.09 7.09 11.54
N ASN A 274 7.50 7.90 10.68
CA ASN A 274 8.18 9.02 10.02
C ASN A 274 8.03 10.30 10.85
N HIS A 275 9.06 11.14 10.85
CA HIS A 275 9.14 12.38 11.58
C HIS A 275 9.47 13.52 10.64
N LEU A 276 8.71 14.62 10.70
CA LEU A 276 8.99 15.81 9.91
C LEU A 276 9.02 17.04 10.81
N GLN A 277 10.13 17.74 10.80
CA GLN A 277 10.27 19.05 11.42
C GLN A 277 9.35 20.08 10.74
N PRO A 278 8.97 21.18 11.41
CA PRO A 278 8.20 22.27 10.80
C PRO A 278 8.79 22.72 9.47
N GLY A 279 7.95 22.80 8.43
CA GLY A 279 8.34 23.19 7.08
C GLY A 279 9.11 22.14 6.29
N ALA A 280 9.45 20.97 6.89
CA ALA A 280 10.10 19.88 6.19
C ALA A 280 9.13 19.08 5.32
N SER A 281 9.67 18.31 4.39
CA SER A 281 8.90 17.43 3.51
C SER A 281 9.49 16.03 3.45
N PHE A 282 8.61 15.05 3.34
CA PHE A 282 8.92 13.67 2.99
C PHE A 282 8.47 13.45 1.54
N MET A 283 9.31 12.81 0.75
CA MET A 283 8.96 12.38 -0.60
C MET A 283 9.38 10.94 -0.82
N SER A 284 8.51 10.15 -1.41
CA SER A 284 8.79 8.79 -1.82
C SER A 284 7.95 8.39 -3.02
N GLU A 285 8.38 7.32 -3.68
CA GLU A 285 7.76 6.79 -4.89
C GLU A 285 7.71 5.27 -4.82
N TYR A 286 6.68 4.70 -5.44
CA TYR A 286 6.69 3.32 -5.90
C TYR A 286 6.22 3.29 -7.37
N ILE A 287 6.63 2.25 -8.09
CA ILE A 287 6.37 2.10 -9.52
C ILE A 287 5.61 0.81 -9.73
N ILE A 288 4.53 0.88 -10.50
CA ILE A 288 3.80 -0.29 -11.02
C ILE A 288 4.15 -0.39 -12.49
N LYS A 289 4.79 -1.49 -12.90
CA LYS A 289 5.07 -1.79 -14.30
C LYS A 289 4.16 -2.91 -14.80
N ILE A 290 3.59 -2.74 -15.97
CA ILE A 290 2.68 -3.68 -16.61
C ILE A 290 3.41 -4.43 -17.72
N GLY A 291 3.42 -5.78 -17.63
CA GLY A 291 4.17 -6.62 -18.54
C GLY A 291 5.70 -6.56 -18.35
N GLU A 292 6.44 -6.90 -19.40
CA GLU A 292 7.91 -6.85 -19.44
C GLU A 292 8.46 -5.46 -19.71
#